data_87444448f23328115486cd943dd98fdb
#
_entry.id   87444448f23328115486cd943dd98fdb
#
_cell.length_a   1.000
_cell.length_b   1.000
_cell.length_c   1.000
_cell.angle_alpha   90.00
_cell.angle_beta   90.00
_cell.angle_gamma   90.00
#
_symmetry.space_group_name_H-M   'P 1'
#
loop_
_entity.id
_entity.type
_entity.pdbx_description
1 polymer ?
#
loop_
_entity_poly.entity_id
_entity_poly.type
_entity_poly.pdbx_seq_one_letter_code
_entity_poly.pdbx_strand_id
1 'polypeptide(L)'
;LLDFDREMTQIFDENADVFVNDKIMLGIVDEDVKMKESDGGNVFAFVSSNKLYSYNVTDQKLARLFSFYEEDITDPRSSYTRHQIKIMNVDEAGNVVFIVYGYMNRGRHEGEVGVSVYFYNSMTNTVEEQIYIPYEHSYELLKSDVEKLSYINKSAICYLMLEGNVYAVDLRAKNYTVVVSGLTEENYKVSKSNKMLVWQEGGEQYSSTVLKLLNLGTEQETEITAGNGEYIALLGFMEEDLIYGLARQEDIVSDHAGNTTFPMYCLRIQGESGKLLKTYQEEDVYVVDSVITDNQITLSRVTWDEERAEYVSASDDQIMSTEKTSVGSNGISSVVIEKYETVLEIVVKEMIDTKALKILTPKEVLFEGKRELVMKEKEEMGRRYYVYGKNGIEGIFSDPGKAVIYAYNHVGVVVDNEGDYIWKRTARSTRNQIMAIEGEQVTELNTCLSVCLNTILKYEGVSRRTEYLLEQGNTIPSILETSLKDVQVLDLSGSSLDAVLYYVNMDIPVLATLQDGNAVLIVGFNELNIVVMDPLTGTVYKKGMNDSMQWLLENGNHFITYVRKEED
;
A
#
# COMPACT_ATOMS: atom_id res chain seq x y z
N LEU A 1 -26.14 23.75 -10.88
CA LEU A 1 -24.81 23.62 -10.27
C LEU A 1 -24.73 24.70 -9.22
N LEU A 2 -25.01 24.34 -7.97
CA LEU A 2 -24.76 25.20 -6.82
C LEU A 2 -23.26 25.08 -6.55
N ASP A 3 -22.56 26.19 -6.80
CA ASP A 3 -21.14 26.32 -6.49
C ASP A 3 -21.02 26.56 -4.98
N PHE A 4 -20.42 25.64 -4.25
CA PHE A 4 -20.27 25.73 -2.80
C PHE A 4 -19.59 27.04 -2.38
N ASP A 5 -18.66 27.55 -3.17
CA ASP A 5 -18.05 28.87 -2.97
C ASP A 5 -19.06 30.01 -3.10
N ARG A 6 -19.98 29.89 -4.04
CA ARG A 6 -21.06 30.86 -4.22
C ARG A 6 -22.11 30.76 -3.12
N GLU A 7 -22.34 29.54 -2.60
CA GLU A 7 -23.24 29.27 -1.48
C GLU A 7 -22.62 29.61 -0.15
N MET A 8 -21.35 29.32 0.10
CA MET A 8 -20.64 29.83 1.26
C MET A 8 -20.54 31.36 1.22
N THR A 9 -20.36 31.95 0.05
CA THR A 9 -20.46 33.42 -0.11
C THR A 9 -21.90 33.92 0.11
N GLN A 10 -22.92 33.16 -0.28
CA GLN A 10 -24.34 33.46 0.04
C GLN A 10 -24.70 33.25 1.50
N ILE A 11 -24.02 32.34 2.22
CA ILE A 11 -24.15 32.26 3.70
C ILE A 11 -23.65 33.55 4.36
N PHE A 12 -22.65 34.19 3.77
CA PHE A 12 -22.17 35.49 4.23
C PHE A 12 -23.11 36.63 3.86
N ASP A 13 -24.00 36.43 2.86
CA ASP A 13 -25.00 37.39 2.38
C ASP A 13 -26.44 36.91 2.71
N GLU A 14 -26.84 37.00 3.95
CA GLU A 14 -28.22 37.05 4.47
C GLU A 14 -29.26 35.97 4.09
N ASN A 15 -28.94 34.86 3.36
CA ASN A 15 -29.92 33.83 2.98
C ASN A 15 -29.57 32.43 3.46
N ALA A 16 -30.14 32.06 4.44
CA ALA A 16 -30.11 31.03 5.46
C ALA A 16 -30.51 29.59 5.05
N ASP A 17 -30.45 29.19 3.81
CA ASP A 17 -30.91 27.85 3.41
C ASP A 17 -29.86 26.76 3.50
N VAL A 18 -28.58 27.11 3.81
CA VAL A 18 -27.47 26.14 3.93
C VAL A 18 -27.43 25.49 5.32
N PHE A 19 -27.86 26.19 6.35
CA PHE A 19 -28.01 25.66 7.69
C PHE A 19 -29.50 25.46 7.97
N VAL A 20 -29.95 24.23 7.89
CA VAL A 20 -31.35 23.87 8.13
C VAL A 20 -31.42 22.98 9.36
N ASN A 21 -31.92 23.55 10.46
CA ASN A 21 -32.12 22.84 11.72
C ASN A 21 -30.81 22.23 12.28
N ASP A 22 -30.58 20.96 12.07
CA ASP A 22 -29.46 20.16 12.56
C ASP A 22 -28.47 19.76 11.43
N LYS A 23 -28.51 20.48 10.30
CA LYS A 23 -27.75 20.07 9.10
C LYS A 23 -26.93 21.22 8.52
N ILE A 24 -25.72 20.87 8.07
CA ILE A 24 -24.87 21.74 7.24
C ILE A 24 -24.85 21.13 5.84
N MET A 25 -25.45 21.83 4.89
CA MET A 25 -25.52 21.37 3.49
C MET A 25 -24.17 21.65 2.81
N LEU A 26 -23.53 20.62 2.27
CA LEU A 26 -22.26 20.72 1.56
C LEU A 26 -22.42 20.84 0.05
N GLY A 27 -23.65 20.61 -0.46
CA GLY A 27 -23.92 20.63 -1.89
C GLY A 27 -23.45 19.35 -2.63
N ILE A 28 -23.28 19.47 -3.94
CA ILE A 28 -22.75 18.38 -4.77
C ILE A 28 -21.23 18.43 -4.64
N VAL A 29 -20.65 17.38 -4.06
CA VAL A 29 -19.21 17.25 -3.85
C VAL A 29 -18.71 16.05 -4.61
N ASP A 30 -17.72 16.25 -5.48
CA ASP A 30 -17.12 15.18 -6.30
C ASP A 30 -16.11 14.31 -5.53
N GLU A 31 -15.73 14.72 -4.31
CA GLU A 31 -14.76 14.03 -3.45
C GLU A 31 -15.39 13.66 -2.10
N ASP A 32 -14.85 12.60 -1.49
CA ASP A 32 -15.23 12.22 -0.13
C ASP A 32 -14.91 13.32 0.87
N VAL A 33 -15.93 13.74 1.63
CA VAL A 33 -15.76 14.73 2.68
C VAL A 33 -15.04 14.08 3.88
N LYS A 34 -13.85 14.58 4.18
CA LYS A 34 -13.07 14.13 5.34
C LYS A 34 -13.47 14.94 6.56
N MET A 35 -13.92 14.26 7.62
CA MET A 35 -14.34 14.88 8.88
C MET A 35 -13.63 14.21 10.07
N LYS A 36 -13.28 15.02 11.07
CA LYS A 36 -12.80 14.54 12.36
C LYS A 36 -13.44 15.38 13.48
N GLU A 37 -13.87 14.71 14.54
CA GLU A 37 -14.50 15.36 15.69
C GLU A 37 -13.64 15.24 16.96
N SER A 38 -13.88 16.13 17.92
CA SER A 38 -13.35 16.05 19.27
C SER A 38 -13.95 14.87 20.03
N ASP A 39 -13.30 14.42 21.10
CA ASP A 39 -13.72 13.26 21.89
C ASP A 39 -15.19 13.35 22.37
N GLY A 40 -15.68 14.54 22.70
CA GLY A 40 -17.07 14.80 23.10
C GLY A 40 -18.02 15.13 21.94
N GLY A 41 -17.49 15.28 20.72
CA GLY A 41 -18.26 15.65 19.54
C GLY A 41 -18.82 17.08 19.53
N ASN A 42 -18.28 17.98 20.38
CA ASN A 42 -18.71 19.37 20.42
C ASN A 42 -18.03 20.25 19.39
N VAL A 43 -16.90 19.80 18.91
CA VAL A 43 -16.15 20.47 17.84
C VAL A 43 -15.83 19.44 16.77
N PHE A 44 -16.00 19.81 15.51
CA PHE A 44 -15.52 19.00 14.40
C PHE A 44 -14.91 19.89 13.32
N ALA A 45 -13.95 19.31 12.60
CA ALA A 45 -13.36 19.92 11.42
C ALA A 45 -13.67 19.05 10.21
N PHE A 46 -13.84 19.67 9.05
CA PHE A 46 -14.11 18.98 7.80
C PHE A 46 -13.43 19.66 6.62
N VAL A 47 -13.08 18.86 5.63
CA VAL A 47 -12.51 19.34 4.36
C VAL A 47 -13.57 19.18 3.28
N SER A 48 -13.84 20.26 2.58
CA SER A 48 -14.74 20.28 1.43
C SER A 48 -14.16 21.20 0.37
N SER A 49 -14.14 20.77 -0.88
CA SER A 49 -13.62 21.55 -2.02
C SER A 49 -12.22 22.15 -1.76
N ASN A 50 -11.31 21.36 -1.21
CA ASN A 50 -9.94 21.78 -0.83
C ASN A 50 -9.87 22.95 0.18
N LYS A 51 -10.90 23.12 0.97
CA LYS A 51 -10.96 24.08 2.08
C LYS A 51 -11.21 23.36 3.39
N LEU A 52 -10.51 23.78 4.43
CA LEU A 52 -10.68 23.26 5.78
C LEU A 52 -11.54 24.21 6.61
N TYR A 53 -12.56 23.65 7.21
CA TYR A 53 -13.48 24.31 8.13
C TYR A 53 -13.44 23.64 9.50
N SER A 54 -13.72 24.43 10.55
CA SER A 54 -13.99 23.95 11.90
C SER A 54 -15.32 24.53 12.38
N TYR A 55 -16.15 23.68 12.96
CA TYR A 55 -17.41 24.08 13.57
C TYR A 55 -17.45 23.69 15.05
N ASN A 56 -17.74 24.66 15.90
CA ASN A 56 -18.00 24.47 17.33
C ASN A 56 -19.52 24.53 17.57
N VAL A 57 -20.10 23.38 17.92
CA VAL A 57 -21.55 23.22 18.12
C VAL A 57 -22.04 24.10 19.28
N THR A 58 -21.31 24.11 20.41
CA THR A 58 -21.70 24.84 21.61
C THR A 58 -21.66 26.37 21.41
N ASP A 59 -20.60 26.86 20.80
CA ASP A 59 -20.39 28.28 20.56
C ASP A 59 -21.04 28.79 19.27
N GLN A 60 -21.51 27.88 18.43
CA GLN A 60 -22.03 28.13 17.09
C GLN A 60 -21.07 28.97 16.23
N LYS A 61 -19.81 28.56 16.21
CA LYS A 61 -18.74 29.21 15.46
C LYS A 61 -18.30 28.33 14.31
N LEU A 62 -18.39 28.84 13.09
CA LEU A 62 -17.80 28.27 11.90
C LEU A 62 -16.55 29.06 11.52
N ALA A 63 -15.42 28.41 11.39
CA ALA A 63 -14.18 29.05 10.98
C ALA A 63 -13.61 28.36 9.72
N ARG A 64 -13.23 29.15 8.70
CA ARG A 64 -12.49 28.66 7.54
C ARG A 64 -11.00 28.70 7.85
N LEU A 65 -10.42 27.58 8.21
CA LEU A 65 -9.05 27.49 8.73
C LEU A 65 -7.98 27.61 7.65
N PHE A 66 -8.25 27.02 6.47
CA PHE A 66 -7.28 26.98 5.38
C PHE A 66 -7.97 26.87 4.02
N SER A 67 -7.37 27.49 3.01
CA SER A 67 -7.76 27.35 1.61
C SER A 67 -6.53 27.54 0.72
N PHE A 68 -6.42 26.70 -0.30
CA PHE A 68 -5.43 26.90 -1.37
C PHE A 68 -5.84 27.97 -2.38
N TYR A 69 -7.13 28.30 -2.43
CA TYR A 69 -7.66 29.29 -3.37
C TYR A 69 -7.71 30.65 -2.70
N GLU A 70 -7.08 31.64 -3.30
CA GLU A 70 -7.38 33.04 -3.04
C GLU A 70 -8.62 33.44 -3.85
N GLU A 71 -9.28 34.54 -3.48
CA GLU A 71 -10.55 34.99 -4.10
C GLU A 71 -10.41 35.37 -5.59
N ASP A 72 -9.18 35.42 -6.12
CA ASP A 72 -8.91 35.78 -7.50
C ASP A 72 -8.76 34.52 -8.39
N ILE A 73 -9.90 34.04 -8.91
CA ILE A 73 -10.03 32.82 -9.75
C ILE A 73 -9.24 32.91 -11.09
N THR A 74 -8.62 34.03 -11.37
CA THR A 74 -7.90 34.25 -12.64
C THR A 74 -6.46 33.75 -12.64
N ASP A 75 -5.91 33.38 -11.50
CA ASP A 75 -4.54 32.86 -11.42
C ASP A 75 -4.49 31.39 -11.87
N PRO A 76 -3.73 31.07 -12.94
CA PRO A 76 -3.56 29.67 -13.39
C PRO A 76 -3.02 28.72 -12.30
N ARG A 77 -2.32 29.24 -11.30
CA ARG A 77 -1.77 28.46 -10.18
C ARG A 77 -2.87 27.95 -9.25
N SER A 78 -3.99 28.64 -9.13
CA SER A 78 -5.14 28.24 -8.33
C SER A 78 -5.83 26.99 -8.86
N SER A 79 -5.65 26.67 -10.14
CA SER A 79 -6.19 25.46 -10.76
C SER A 79 -5.30 24.22 -10.58
N TYR A 80 -4.11 24.37 -10.00
CA TYR A 80 -3.21 23.26 -9.76
C TYR A 80 -3.57 22.54 -8.46
N THR A 81 -4.19 21.36 -8.58
CA THR A 81 -4.86 20.64 -7.47
C THR A 81 -4.03 19.51 -6.86
N ARG A 82 -2.70 19.46 -7.11
CA ARG A 82 -1.83 18.40 -6.55
C ARG A 82 -1.42 18.70 -5.10
N HIS A 83 -2.39 18.78 -4.23
CA HIS A 83 -2.24 18.96 -2.81
C HIS A 83 -3.45 18.41 -2.06
N GLN A 84 -3.27 18.11 -0.80
CA GLN A 84 -4.32 17.57 0.08
C GLN A 84 -4.24 18.22 1.46
N ILE A 85 -5.37 18.20 2.15
CA ILE A 85 -5.48 18.58 3.56
C ILE A 85 -5.90 17.35 4.36
N LYS A 86 -5.21 17.07 5.48
CA LYS A 86 -5.59 16.01 6.43
C LYS A 86 -5.73 16.60 7.82
N ILE A 87 -6.87 16.34 8.46
CA ILE A 87 -7.14 16.77 9.82
C ILE A 87 -6.47 15.77 10.77
N MET A 88 -5.53 16.25 11.58
CA MET A 88 -4.75 15.40 12.48
C MET A 88 -5.38 15.27 13.85
N ASN A 89 -5.85 16.38 14.42
CA ASN A 89 -6.51 16.39 15.72
C ASN A 89 -7.49 17.56 15.84
N VAL A 90 -8.58 17.34 16.59
CA VAL A 90 -9.55 18.35 16.99
C VAL A 90 -9.77 18.19 18.49
N ASP A 91 -9.61 19.26 19.27
CA ASP A 91 -9.82 19.22 20.71
C ASP A 91 -11.12 19.91 21.14
N GLU A 92 -11.54 19.66 22.39
CA GLU A 92 -12.76 20.25 22.95
C GLU A 92 -12.70 21.77 23.13
N ALA A 93 -11.50 22.36 23.12
CA ALA A 93 -11.30 23.80 23.15
C ALA A 93 -11.51 24.48 21.78
N GLY A 94 -11.68 23.66 20.73
CA GLY A 94 -11.84 24.12 19.36
C GLY A 94 -10.53 24.33 18.61
N ASN A 95 -9.38 23.89 19.16
CA ASN A 95 -8.13 23.91 18.43
C ASN A 95 -8.07 22.76 17.44
N VAL A 96 -7.43 23.01 16.30
CA VAL A 96 -7.28 22.01 15.23
C VAL A 96 -5.82 21.93 14.81
N VAL A 97 -5.28 20.70 14.75
CA VAL A 97 -4.02 20.41 14.09
C VAL A 97 -4.32 19.76 12.76
N PHE A 98 -3.73 20.27 11.72
CA PHE A 98 -3.89 19.72 10.38
C PHE A 98 -2.59 19.79 9.59
N ILE A 99 -2.48 18.94 8.60
CA ILE A 99 -1.38 18.95 7.64
C ILE A 99 -1.90 19.31 6.26
N VAL A 100 -1.05 20.02 5.54
CA VAL A 100 -1.21 20.31 4.11
C VAL A 100 -0.02 19.69 3.43
N TYR A 101 -0.24 18.84 2.44
CA TYR A 101 0.83 18.14 1.76
C TYR A 101 0.62 18.10 0.25
N GLY A 102 1.73 18.11 -0.47
CA GLY A 102 1.78 18.20 -1.92
C GLY A 102 2.41 19.48 -2.41
N TYR A 103 2.00 19.93 -3.59
CA TYR A 103 2.51 21.15 -4.20
C TYR A 103 1.91 22.38 -3.52
N MET A 104 2.77 23.24 -3.00
CA MET A 104 2.37 24.49 -2.37
C MET A 104 2.16 25.57 -3.46
N ASN A 105 0.92 25.93 -3.71
CA ASN A 105 0.57 26.90 -4.76
C ASN A 105 0.53 28.35 -4.27
N ARG A 106 0.79 28.57 -2.99
CA ARG A 106 0.81 29.90 -2.35
C ARG A 106 1.71 29.94 -1.12
N GLY A 107 1.96 31.15 -0.64
CA GLY A 107 2.67 31.40 0.59
C GLY A 107 4.17 31.30 0.48
N ARG A 108 4.84 31.05 1.62
CA ARG A 108 6.30 31.04 1.73
C ARG A 108 6.97 29.92 0.90
N HIS A 109 6.29 28.78 0.78
CA HIS A 109 6.77 27.58 0.09
C HIS A 109 6.18 27.42 -1.30
N GLU A 110 5.68 28.53 -1.90
CA GLU A 110 5.12 28.50 -3.25
C GLU A 110 6.11 27.92 -4.26
N GLY A 111 5.69 26.90 -4.99
CA GLY A 111 6.51 26.22 -5.99
C GLY A 111 7.22 24.96 -5.47
N GLU A 112 7.18 24.70 -4.17
CA GLU A 112 7.80 23.53 -3.55
C GLU A 112 6.77 22.41 -3.33
N VAL A 113 7.25 21.18 -3.20
CA VAL A 113 6.46 20.02 -2.75
C VAL A 113 6.90 19.68 -1.33
N GLY A 114 5.94 19.40 -0.45
CA GLY A 114 6.28 19.05 0.93
C GLY A 114 5.07 18.85 1.82
N VAL A 115 5.32 18.78 3.11
CA VAL A 115 4.32 18.66 4.18
C VAL A 115 4.45 19.84 5.13
N SER A 116 3.40 20.65 5.25
CA SER A 116 3.27 21.69 6.28
C SER A 116 2.34 21.21 7.39
N VAL A 117 2.76 21.35 8.63
CA VAL A 117 1.92 21.11 9.81
C VAL A 117 1.44 22.45 10.38
N TYR A 118 0.14 22.61 10.48
CA TYR A 118 -0.52 23.82 10.98
C TYR A 118 -1.23 23.58 12.29
N PHE A 119 -1.27 24.61 13.11
CA PHE A 119 -2.06 24.68 14.34
C PHE A 119 -3.03 25.87 14.29
N TYR A 120 -4.31 25.57 14.41
CA TYR A 120 -5.35 26.59 14.65
C TYR A 120 -5.62 26.73 16.14
N ASN A 121 -5.50 27.94 16.64
CA ASN A 121 -5.84 28.32 18.00
C ASN A 121 -7.20 29.02 18.01
N SER A 122 -8.22 28.37 18.57
CA SER A 122 -9.61 28.88 18.60
C SER A 122 -9.78 30.11 19.48
N MET A 123 -8.96 30.23 20.54
CA MET A 123 -9.04 31.36 21.49
C MET A 123 -8.55 32.66 20.85
N THR A 124 -7.44 32.60 20.12
CA THR A 124 -6.86 33.78 19.45
C THR A 124 -7.37 33.95 18.03
N ASN A 125 -8.10 32.98 17.50
CA ASN A 125 -8.52 32.87 16.10
C ASN A 125 -7.36 33.06 15.13
N THR A 126 -6.31 32.27 15.31
CA THR A 126 -5.08 32.32 14.52
C THR A 126 -4.70 30.95 13.99
N VAL A 127 -4.17 30.90 12.77
CA VAL A 127 -3.54 29.72 12.18
C VAL A 127 -2.05 29.96 12.04
N GLU A 128 -1.24 29.03 12.50
CA GLU A 128 0.21 29.12 12.48
C GLU A 128 0.84 27.85 11.92
N GLU A 129 1.71 27.98 10.91
CA GLU A 129 2.56 26.89 10.45
C GLU A 129 3.57 26.53 11.55
N GLN A 130 3.57 25.28 11.96
CA GLN A 130 4.47 24.78 13.00
C GLN A 130 5.82 24.35 12.42
N ILE A 131 5.77 23.57 11.32
CA ILE A 131 6.94 23.06 10.60
C ILE A 131 6.60 22.91 9.13
N TYR A 132 7.63 22.88 8.30
CA TYR A 132 7.59 22.48 6.90
C TYR A 132 8.64 21.41 6.63
N ILE A 133 8.27 20.35 5.94
CA ILE A 133 9.13 19.24 5.53
C ILE A 133 9.17 19.26 3.99
N PRO A 134 10.28 19.70 3.37
CA PRO A 134 10.43 19.63 1.92
C PRO A 134 10.48 18.17 1.46
N TYR A 135 9.99 17.91 0.25
CA TYR A 135 9.95 16.59 -0.35
C TYR A 135 10.42 16.66 -1.80
N GLU A 136 11.41 15.84 -2.17
CA GLU A 136 12.10 15.95 -3.45
C GLU A 136 11.50 15.06 -4.55
N HIS A 137 10.61 14.11 -4.16
CA HIS A 137 10.01 13.17 -5.09
C HIS A 137 8.58 13.56 -5.50
N SER A 138 7.87 12.64 -6.16
CA SER A 138 6.54 12.91 -6.71
C SER A 138 5.48 13.15 -5.64
N TYR A 139 4.50 13.99 -5.99
CA TYR A 139 3.30 14.20 -5.16
C TYR A 139 2.54 12.89 -4.88
N GLU A 140 2.47 11.98 -5.86
CA GLU A 140 1.70 10.73 -5.70
C GLU A 140 2.34 9.80 -4.66
N LEU A 141 3.68 9.75 -4.61
CA LEU A 141 4.37 9.01 -3.55
C LEU A 141 4.15 9.66 -2.20
N LEU A 142 4.32 10.98 -2.09
CA LEU A 142 4.05 11.73 -0.86
C LEU A 142 2.62 11.50 -0.36
N LYS A 143 1.64 11.57 -1.27
CA LYS A 143 0.24 11.32 -0.96
C LYS A 143 0.05 9.91 -0.41
N SER A 144 0.56 8.90 -1.12
CA SER A 144 0.48 7.51 -0.68
C SER A 144 1.09 7.32 0.71
N ASP A 145 2.28 7.83 0.95
CA ASP A 145 2.98 7.66 2.22
C ASP A 145 2.26 8.35 3.38
N VAL A 146 1.84 9.60 3.21
CA VAL A 146 1.10 10.36 4.23
C VAL A 146 -0.27 9.74 4.52
N GLU A 147 -0.92 9.15 3.50
CA GLU A 147 -2.19 8.44 3.67
C GLU A 147 -2.01 7.12 4.43
N LYS A 148 -0.91 6.39 4.19
CA LYS A 148 -0.56 5.14 4.90
C LYS A 148 -0.30 5.37 6.38
N LEU A 149 0.51 6.38 6.71
CA LEU A 149 0.78 6.73 8.09
C LEU A 149 0.98 8.24 8.26
N SER A 150 0.03 8.84 8.95
CA SER A 150 0.18 10.16 9.59
C SER A 150 -0.68 10.21 10.84
N TYR A 151 -0.06 10.45 11.97
CA TYR A 151 -0.69 10.48 13.28
C TYR A 151 -0.06 11.56 14.17
N ILE A 152 -0.84 12.18 15.03
CA ILE A 152 -0.33 13.10 16.05
C ILE A 152 -0.84 12.67 17.43
N ASN A 153 0.07 12.62 18.40
CA ASN A 153 -0.28 12.27 19.77
C ASN A 153 -0.50 13.51 20.66
N LYS A 154 -0.90 13.26 21.90
CA LYS A 154 -1.15 14.32 22.91
C LYS A 154 0.14 15.04 23.34
N SER A 155 1.30 14.46 23.13
CA SER A 155 2.62 15.08 23.39
C SER A 155 3.05 16.05 22.28
N ALA A 156 2.26 16.21 21.22
CA ALA A 156 2.55 16.97 20.00
C ALA A 156 3.71 16.36 19.18
N ILE A 157 3.84 15.03 19.20
CA ILE A 157 4.69 14.28 18.28
C ILE A 157 3.85 13.91 17.07
N CYS A 158 4.29 14.34 15.89
CA CYS A 158 3.68 14.02 14.62
C CYS A 158 4.46 12.89 13.95
N TYR A 159 3.82 11.74 13.77
CA TYR A 159 4.39 10.61 13.06
C TYR A 159 4.00 10.68 11.59
N LEU A 160 4.98 10.53 10.72
CA LEU A 160 4.81 10.56 9.27
C LEU A 160 5.63 9.45 8.64
N MET A 161 5.06 8.78 7.65
CA MET A 161 5.80 7.90 6.76
C MET A 161 6.24 8.69 5.53
N LEU A 162 7.51 8.56 5.17
CA LEU A 162 8.08 9.09 3.94
C LEU A 162 9.11 8.06 3.43
N GLU A 163 8.88 7.54 2.23
CA GLU A 163 9.79 6.62 1.52
C GLU A 163 10.20 5.39 2.33
N GLY A 164 9.21 4.76 2.98
CA GLY A 164 9.43 3.58 3.81
C GLY A 164 10.18 3.86 5.12
N ASN A 165 10.33 5.13 5.51
CA ASN A 165 10.85 5.52 6.81
C ASN A 165 9.74 6.18 7.63
N VAL A 166 9.68 5.87 8.92
CA VAL A 166 8.76 6.52 9.85
C VAL A 166 9.51 7.51 10.72
N TYR A 167 9.08 8.75 10.65
CA TYR A 167 9.65 9.86 11.41
C TYR A 167 8.70 10.27 12.53
N ALA A 168 9.25 10.44 13.74
CA ALA A 168 8.60 11.09 14.86
C ALA A 168 9.08 12.55 14.94
N VAL A 169 8.21 13.48 14.62
CA VAL A 169 8.51 14.91 14.53
C VAL A 169 7.96 15.62 15.76
N ASP A 170 8.82 16.14 16.60
CA ASP A 170 8.43 16.95 17.76
C ASP A 170 8.11 18.38 17.31
N LEU A 171 6.82 18.73 17.33
CA LEU A 171 6.34 20.06 16.92
C LEU A 171 6.75 21.18 17.89
N ARG A 172 7.11 20.85 19.14
CA ARG A 172 7.57 21.82 20.13
C ARG A 172 9.06 22.09 20.01
N ALA A 173 9.85 21.00 19.96
CA ALA A 173 11.31 21.08 19.86
C ALA A 173 11.80 21.39 18.43
N LYS A 174 10.93 21.29 17.42
CA LYS A 174 11.24 21.49 16.00
C LYS A 174 12.39 20.58 15.51
N ASN A 175 12.35 19.32 15.91
CA ASN A 175 13.28 18.29 15.50
C ASN A 175 12.55 16.99 15.19
N TYR A 176 13.28 15.99 14.73
CA TYR A 176 12.73 14.68 14.44
C TYR A 176 13.67 13.56 14.87
N THR A 177 13.11 12.37 15.05
CA THR A 177 13.84 11.11 15.18
C THR A 177 13.29 10.10 14.19
N VAL A 178 14.14 9.18 13.72
CA VAL A 178 13.70 8.06 12.87
C VAL A 178 13.27 6.93 13.79
N VAL A 179 12.02 6.51 13.68
CA VAL A 179 11.44 5.40 14.45
C VAL A 179 11.89 4.07 13.84
N VAL A 180 11.64 3.91 12.55
CA VAL A 180 12.02 2.71 11.78
C VAL A 180 12.31 3.12 10.35
N SER A 181 13.23 2.40 9.70
CA SER A 181 13.62 2.63 8.30
C SER A 181 13.53 1.33 7.52
N GLY A 182 13.41 1.45 6.20
CA GLY A 182 13.46 0.31 5.30
C GLY A 182 12.16 -0.48 5.24
N LEU A 183 11.02 0.16 5.55
CA LEU A 183 9.71 -0.46 5.42
C LEU A 183 9.32 -0.60 3.95
N THR A 184 8.75 -1.76 3.62
CA THR A 184 8.15 -2.07 2.32
C THR A 184 6.73 -2.58 2.54
N GLU A 185 5.93 -2.64 1.50
CA GLU A 185 4.51 -3.05 1.59
C GLU A 185 4.30 -4.42 2.28
N GLU A 186 5.34 -5.26 2.29
CA GLU A 186 5.29 -6.61 2.81
C GLU A 186 5.58 -6.73 4.31
N ASN A 187 6.37 -5.79 4.87
CA ASN A 187 6.94 -5.98 6.21
C ASN A 187 6.34 -5.11 7.31
N TYR A 188 5.36 -4.25 6.99
CA TYR A 188 4.66 -3.47 8.00
C TYR A 188 3.16 -3.39 7.75
N LYS A 189 2.41 -3.07 8.80
CA LYS A 189 0.99 -2.70 8.74
C LYS A 189 0.70 -1.57 9.70
N VAL A 190 -0.35 -0.79 9.38
CA VAL A 190 -0.85 0.33 10.20
C VAL A 190 -2.32 0.10 10.48
N SER A 191 -2.77 0.39 11.70
CA SER A 191 -4.19 0.30 12.05
C SER A 191 -5.01 1.39 11.35
N LYS A 192 -6.32 1.20 11.28
CA LYS A 192 -7.25 2.08 10.56
C LYS A 192 -7.19 3.54 11.05
N SER A 193 -7.04 3.77 12.35
CA SER A 193 -6.91 5.12 12.92
C SER A 193 -5.51 5.71 12.79
N ASN A 194 -4.55 4.99 12.25
CA ASN A 194 -3.12 5.28 12.27
C ASN A 194 -2.48 5.35 13.67
N LYS A 195 -3.13 4.79 14.70
CA LYS A 195 -2.64 4.81 16.07
C LYS A 195 -1.63 3.71 16.37
N MET A 196 -1.72 2.58 15.67
CA MET A 196 -0.84 1.42 15.85
C MET A 196 -0.02 1.20 14.59
N LEU A 197 1.28 1.03 14.77
CA LEU A 197 2.22 0.62 13.71
C LEU A 197 2.85 -0.70 14.14
N VAL A 198 2.89 -1.67 13.24
CA VAL A 198 3.58 -2.95 13.44
C VAL A 198 4.50 -3.23 12.26
N TRP A 199 5.67 -3.79 12.55
CA TRP A 199 6.61 -4.23 11.51
C TRP A 199 7.34 -5.51 11.92
N GLN A 200 7.81 -6.24 10.92
CA GLN A 200 8.65 -7.42 11.10
C GLN A 200 10.10 -6.99 11.29
N GLU A 201 10.76 -7.52 12.33
CA GLU A 201 12.19 -7.34 12.51
C GLU A 201 12.95 -8.46 11.78
N GLY A 202 13.95 -8.09 10.95
CA GLY A 202 14.81 -9.07 10.27
C GLY A 202 14.57 -9.26 8.76
N GLY A 203 13.68 -8.52 8.14
CA GLY A 203 13.66 -8.24 6.70
C GLY A 203 13.09 -9.29 5.75
N GLU A 204 13.00 -10.57 6.09
CA GLU A 204 12.42 -11.58 5.18
C GLU A 204 11.02 -12.00 5.63
N GLN A 205 10.08 -11.99 4.69
CA GLN A 205 8.65 -12.18 4.95
C GLN A 205 8.32 -13.50 5.68
N TYR A 206 9.09 -14.57 5.42
CA TYR A 206 8.80 -15.92 5.93
C TYR A 206 9.83 -16.46 6.92
N SER A 207 10.71 -15.62 7.46
CA SER A 207 11.74 -16.01 8.43
C SER A 207 11.77 -15.14 9.69
N SER A 208 10.83 -14.22 9.84
CA SER A 208 10.75 -13.35 11.00
C SER A 208 10.32 -14.12 12.25
N THR A 209 11.01 -13.83 13.35
CA THR A 209 10.66 -14.38 14.68
C THR A 209 10.10 -13.31 15.62
N VAL A 210 10.14 -12.04 15.21
CA VAL A 210 9.74 -10.90 16.05
C VAL A 210 8.90 -9.91 15.27
N LEU A 211 7.78 -9.50 15.84
CA LEU A 211 7.04 -8.31 15.43
C LEU A 211 7.26 -7.21 16.46
N LYS A 212 7.58 -6.04 15.99
CA LYS A 212 7.62 -4.80 16.77
C LYS A 212 6.28 -4.08 16.62
N LEU A 213 5.64 -3.75 17.71
CA LEU A 213 4.36 -3.06 17.76
C LEU A 213 4.53 -1.76 18.53
N LEU A 214 4.26 -0.63 17.88
CA LEU A 214 4.34 0.71 18.46
C LEU A 214 2.94 1.34 18.53
N ASN A 215 2.51 1.69 19.73
CA ASN A 215 1.35 2.55 19.93
C ASN A 215 1.79 4.02 19.85
N LEU A 216 1.48 4.69 18.76
CA LEU A 216 1.88 6.09 18.49
C LEU A 216 1.20 7.08 19.44
N GLY A 217 0.06 6.71 20.03
CA GLY A 217 -0.67 7.55 21.01
C GLY A 217 0.01 7.60 22.38
N THR A 218 0.58 6.48 22.81
CA THR A 218 1.24 6.33 24.13
C THR A 218 2.76 6.27 24.05
N GLU A 219 3.31 6.17 22.84
CA GLU A 219 4.74 5.98 22.56
C GLU A 219 5.30 4.65 23.13
N GLN A 220 4.40 3.70 23.41
CA GLN A 220 4.78 2.41 23.96
C GLN A 220 5.10 1.43 22.84
N GLU A 221 6.32 0.91 22.84
CA GLU A 221 6.76 -0.20 21.99
C GLU A 221 6.65 -1.53 22.74
N THR A 222 6.16 -2.54 22.05
CA THR A 222 6.08 -3.93 22.54
C THR A 222 6.58 -4.89 21.49
N GLU A 223 7.13 -6.01 21.93
CA GLU A 223 7.61 -7.08 21.05
C GLU A 223 6.69 -8.30 21.18
N ILE A 224 6.38 -8.90 20.04
CA ILE A 224 5.68 -10.17 19.95
C ILE A 224 6.66 -11.16 19.34
N THR A 225 7.08 -12.15 20.11
CA THR A 225 8.10 -13.13 19.71
C THR A 225 7.47 -14.48 19.45
N ALA A 226 7.85 -15.12 18.35
CA ALA A 226 7.50 -16.51 18.05
C ALA A 226 8.17 -17.47 19.06
N GLY A 227 7.61 -18.66 19.21
CA GLY A 227 8.20 -19.72 20.01
C GLY A 227 9.48 -20.28 19.39
N ASN A 228 10.19 -21.12 20.15
CA ASN A 228 11.36 -21.81 19.62
C ASN A 228 10.95 -22.74 18.46
N GLY A 229 11.61 -22.61 17.31
CA GLY A 229 11.28 -23.37 16.12
C GLY A 229 10.03 -22.86 15.38
N GLU A 230 9.62 -21.63 15.62
CA GLU A 230 8.47 -20.99 14.96
C GLU A 230 8.89 -19.70 14.26
N TYR A 231 8.14 -19.36 13.24
CA TYR A 231 8.16 -18.04 12.60
C TYR A 231 6.80 -17.36 12.74
N ILE A 232 6.81 -16.03 12.66
CA ILE A 232 5.64 -15.19 12.80
C ILE A 232 5.36 -14.42 11.49
N ALA A 233 4.11 -14.47 11.03
CA ALA A 233 3.65 -13.73 9.86
C ALA A 233 2.76 -12.56 10.29
N LEU A 234 3.05 -11.39 9.79
CA LEU A 234 2.23 -10.20 9.95
C LEU A 234 1.11 -10.21 8.90
N LEU A 235 -0.14 -10.29 9.32
CA LEU A 235 -1.30 -10.33 8.42
C LEU A 235 -1.95 -8.96 8.26
N GLY A 236 -2.20 -8.23 9.34
CA GLY A 236 -2.79 -6.90 9.27
C GLY A 236 -3.51 -6.47 10.54
N PHE A 237 -4.41 -5.48 10.36
CA PHE A 237 -5.30 -5.01 11.41
C PHE A 237 -6.76 -5.12 10.95
N MET A 238 -7.64 -5.46 11.89
CA MET A 238 -9.07 -5.24 11.77
C MET A 238 -9.44 -4.14 12.78
N GLU A 239 -9.75 -2.95 12.29
CA GLU A 239 -9.79 -1.71 13.09
C GLU A 239 -8.46 -1.47 13.83
N GLU A 240 -8.41 -1.65 15.16
CA GLU A 240 -7.21 -1.52 16.01
C GLU A 240 -6.64 -2.87 16.47
N ASP A 241 -7.27 -3.98 16.10
CA ASP A 241 -6.88 -5.31 16.51
C ASP A 241 -5.86 -5.90 15.56
N LEU A 242 -4.67 -6.24 16.08
CA LEU A 242 -3.58 -6.84 15.32
C LEU A 242 -3.84 -8.31 15.05
N ILE A 243 -3.65 -8.74 13.81
CA ILE A 243 -3.80 -10.11 13.36
C ILE A 243 -2.44 -10.61 12.87
N TYR A 244 -2.00 -11.73 13.43
CA TYR A 244 -0.75 -12.40 13.06
C TYR A 244 -0.87 -13.91 13.13
N GLY A 245 -0.05 -14.60 12.34
CA GLY A 245 -0.01 -16.04 12.28
C GLY A 245 1.31 -16.62 12.77
N LEU A 246 1.28 -17.86 13.21
CA LEU A 246 2.44 -18.63 13.64
C LEU A 246 2.56 -19.90 12.79
N ALA A 247 3.76 -20.15 12.25
CA ALA A 247 4.08 -21.37 11.53
C ALA A 247 5.30 -22.04 12.16
N ARG A 248 5.31 -23.39 12.21
CA ARG A 248 6.51 -24.13 12.61
C ARG A 248 7.51 -24.13 11.48
N GLN A 249 8.77 -23.97 11.79
CA GLN A 249 9.85 -23.98 10.78
C GLN A 249 9.88 -25.28 9.98
N GLU A 250 9.57 -26.41 10.62
CA GLU A 250 9.52 -27.74 10.00
C GLU A 250 8.36 -27.93 9.02
N ASP A 251 7.28 -27.16 9.16
CA ASP A 251 6.11 -27.23 8.29
C ASP A 251 6.25 -26.35 7.04
N ILE A 252 7.24 -25.45 7.01
CA ILE A 252 7.47 -24.55 5.89
C ILE A 252 8.15 -25.33 4.76
N VAL A 253 7.52 -25.31 3.60
CA VAL A 253 8.02 -26.01 2.42
C VAL A 253 8.31 -25.00 1.31
N SER A 254 9.52 -25.05 0.79
CA SER A 254 9.85 -24.31 -0.42
C SER A 254 10.00 -25.30 -1.58
N ASP A 255 9.31 -25.01 -2.67
CA ASP A 255 9.46 -25.79 -3.89
C ASP A 255 10.79 -25.45 -4.62
N HIS A 256 11.09 -26.18 -5.68
CA HIS A 256 12.29 -25.91 -6.47
C HIS A 256 12.25 -24.56 -7.20
N ALA A 257 11.08 -23.98 -7.37
CA ALA A 257 10.92 -22.66 -7.93
C ALA A 257 11.32 -21.54 -6.95
N GLY A 258 11.41 -21.87 -5.66
CA GLY A 258 11.65 -20.90 -4.60
C GLY A 258 10.35 -20.40 -3.95
N ASN A 259 9.17 -20.90 -4.39
CA ASN A 259 7.91 -20.55 -3.76
C ASN A 259 7.84 -21.16 -2.37
N THR A 260 7.59 -20.34 -1.38
CA THR A 260 7.49 -20.79 0.01
C THR A 260 6.03 -20.85 0.42
N THR A 261 5.56 -22.04 0.78
CA THR A 261 4.29 -22.20 1.48
C THR A 261 4.54 -21.99 2.96
N PHE A 262 3.86 -21.01 3.56
CA PHE A 262 3.96 -20.64 4.97
C PHE A 262 2.69 -21.09 5.70
N PRO A 263 2.63 -22.35 6.18
CA PRO A 263 1.42 -22.94 6.75
C PRO A 263 1.25 -22.54 8.21
N MET A 264 0.45 -21.50 8.45
CA MET A 264 0.16 -21.03 9.81
C MET A 264 -0.78 -22.01 10.51
N TYR A 265 -0.27 -22.71 11.53
CA TYR A 265 -1.06 -23.61 12.36
C TYR A 265 -1.94 -22.86 13.36
N CYS A 266 -1.64 -21.59 13.63
CA CYS A 266 -2.33 -20.77 14.61
C CYS A 266 -2.39 -19.31 14.17
N LEU A 267 -3.58 -18.69 14.20
CA LEU A 267 -3.75 -17.25 14.09
C LEU A 267 -4.14 -16.66 15.42
N ARG A 268 -3.63 -15.47 15.71
CA ARG A 268 -3.93 -14.72 16.91
C ARG A 268 -4.46 -13.34 16.58
N ILE A 269 -5.50 -12.92 17.29
CA ILE A 269 -6.05 -11.57 17.25
C ILE A 269 -5.77 -10.94 18.60
N GLN A 270 -5.02 -9.84 18.59
CA GLN A 270 -4.58 -9.12 19.78
C GLN A 270 -5.09 -7.69 19.75
N GLY A 271 -5.85 -7.30 20.77
CA GLY A 271 -6.38 -5.95 20.89
C GLY A 271 -5.32 -4.90 21.22
N GLU A 272 -5.70 -3.63 21.11
CA GLU A 272 -4.84 -2.46 21.37
C GLU A 272 -4.08 -2.52 22.71
N SER A 273 -4.69 -3.06 23.75
CA SER A 273 -4.07 -3.21 25.09
C SER A 273 -3.04 -4.33 25.19
N GLY A 274 -2.73 -5.05 24.12
CA GLY A 274 -1.87 -6.22 24.11
C GLY A 274 -2.57 -7.50 24.58
N LYS A 275 -3.87 -7.44 24.89
CA LYS A 275 -4.64 -8.61 25.32
C LYS A 275 -4.99 -9.49 24.12
N LEU A 276 -4.72 -10.79 24.24
CA LEU A 276 -5.17 -11.77 23.26
C LEU A 276 -6.71 -11.88 23.31
N LEU A 277 -7.35 -11.56 22.19
CA LEU A 277 -8.81 -11.58 22.04
C LEU A 277 -9.30 -12.92 21.51
N LYS A 278 -8.60 -13.47 20.52
CA LYS A 278 -8.98 -14.74 19.88
C LYS A 278 -7.74 -15.49 19.42
N THR A 279 -7.83 -16.82 19.50
CA THR A 279 -6.90 -17.74 18.85
C THR A 279 -7.72 -18.61 17.92
N TYR A 280 -7.29 -18.70 16.66
CA TYR A 280 -7.83 -19.61 15.66
C TYR A 280 -6.80 -20.71 15.43
N GLN A 281 -7.21 -21.96 15.63
CA GLN A 281 -6.38 -23.14 15.44
C GLN A 281 -7.30 -24.34 15.20
N GLU A 282 -7.04 -25.10 14.15
CA GLU A 282 -7.70 -26.38 13.86
C GLU A 282 -6.64 -27.48 13.70
N GLU A 283 -7.01 -28.71 14.04
CA GLU A 283 -6.13 -29.86 13.91
C GLU A 283 -5.98 -30.23 12.42
N ASP A 284 -4.73 -30.40 11.95
CA ASP A 284 -4.35 -30.75 10.57
C ASP A 284 -4.81 -29.76 9.49
N VAL A 285 -5.22 -28.56 9.87
CA VAL A 285 -5.59 -27.47 8.96
C VAL A 285 -4.68 -26.29 9.18
N TYR A 286 -4.16 -25.73 8.12
CA TYR A 286 -3.25 -24.60 8.14
C TYR A 286 -3.83 -23.44 7.35
N VAL A 287 -3.52 -22.22 7.75
CA VAL A 287 -3.87 -21.00 7.00
C VAL A 287 -2.64 -20.55 6.23
N VAL A 288 -2.80 -20.26 4.95
CA VAL A 288 -1.69 -19.79 4.08
C VAL A 288 -1.85 -18.34 3.68
N ASP A 289 -3.07 -17.81 3.69
CA ASP A 289 -3.35 -16.42 3.38
C ASP A 289 -4.61 -15.92 4.09
N SER A 290 -4.76 -14.60 4.21
CA SER A 290 -5.95 -14.00 4.80
C SER A 290 -6.32 -12.68 4.11
N VAL A 291 -7.61 -12.47 3.90
CA VAL A 291 -8.16 -11.20 3.44
C VAL A 291 -8.92 -10.55 4.59
N ILE A 292 -8.44 -9.38 5.03
CA ILE A 292 -8.99 -8.65 6.16
C ILE A 292 -9.81 -7.47 5.63
N THR A 293 -11.06 -7.38 6.09
CA THR A 293 -11.96 -6.26 5.85
C THR A 293 -12.38 -5.63 7.18
N ASP A 294 -13.17 -4.56 7.19
CA ASP A 294 -13.59 -3.86 8.41
C ASP A 294 -14.29 -4.77 9.45
N ASN A 295 -14.97 -5.81 9.01
CA ASN A 295 -15.78 -6.66 9.88
C ASN A 295 -15.57 -8.18 9.69
N GLN A 296 -14.67 -8.59 8.81
CA GLN A 296 -14.48 -9.98 8.45
C GLN A 296 -13.03 -10.28 8.09
N ILE A 297 -12.55 -11.45 8.50
CA ILE A 297 -11.30 -12.06 8.05
C ILE A 297 -11.67 -13.33 7.30
N THR A 298 -11.34 -13.42 6.03
CA THR A 298 -11.46 -14.63 5.23
C THR A 298 -10.12 -15.35 5.24
N LEU A 299 -10.10 -16.65 5.52
CA LEU A 299 -8.91 -17.48 5.67
C LEU A 299 -8.82 -18.47 4.53
N SER A 300 -7.75 -18.40 3.74
CA SER A 300 -7.41 -19.43 2.75
C SER A 300 -6.66 -20.56 3.44
N ARG A 301 -7.18 -21.78 3.35
CA ARG A 301 -6.71 -22.92 4.14
C ARG A 301 -6.17 -24.04 3.28
N VAL A 302 -5.25 -24.80 3.87
CA VAL A 302 -4.65 -26.00 3.28
C VAL A 302 -4.57 -27.13 4.32
N THR A 303 -4.46 -28.36 3.82
CA THR A 303 -4.16 -29.56 4.60
C THR A 303 -2.95 -30.27 3.99
N TRP A 304 -2.20 -31.02 4.80
CA TRP A 304 -1.07 -31.80 4.30
C TRP A 304 -1.55 -33.12 3.71
N ASP A 305 -1.14 -33.41 2.47
CA ASP A 305 -1.37 -34.70 1.81
C ASP A 305 -0.11 -35.56 1.94
N GLU A 306 -0.18 -36.61 2.77
CA GLU A 306 0.96 -37.52 3.02
C GLU A 306 1.37 -38.33 1.80
N GLU A 307 0.43 -38.65 0.89
CA GLU A 307 0.72 -39.45 -0.30
C GLU A 307 1.52 -38.66 -1.33
N ARG A 308 1.21 -37.36 -1.45
CA ARG A 308 1.85 -36.43 -2.38
C ARG A 308 3.01 -35.65 -1.77
N ALA A 309 3.11 -35.63 -0.44
CA ALA A 309 4.04 -34.80 0.31
C ALA A 309 3.93 -33.31 -0.04
N GLU A 310 2.69 -32.80 -0.18
CA GLU A 310 2.39 -31.41 -0.53
C GLU A 310 1.17 -30.88 0.23
N TYR A 311 1.06 -29.54 0.30
CA TYR A 311 -0.14 -28.88 0.82
C TYR A 311 -1.22 -28.80 -0.26
N VAL A 312 -2.44 -29.26 0.05
CA VAL A 312 -3.60 -29.21 -0.83
C VAL A 312 -4.64 -28.24 -0.29
N SER A 313 -5.32 -27.53 -1.18
CA SER A 313 -6.34 -26.54 -0.79
C SER A 313 -7.49 -27.19 -0.02
N ALA A 314 -7.87 -26.58 1.10
CA ALA A 314 -9.06 -26.88 1.88
C ALA A 314 -10.11 -25.78 1.69
N SER A 315 -11.33 -26.00 2.22
CA SER A 315 -12.38 -24.97 2.16
C SER A 315 -11.99 -23.77 3.01
N ASP A 316 -12.22 -22.56 2.48
CA ASP A 316 -12.03 -21.31 3.22
C ASP A 316 -12.89 -21.24 4.49
N ASP A 317 -12.45 -20.46 5.47
CA ASP A 317 -13.19 -20.16 6.69
C ASP A 317 -13.24 -18.66 6.95
N GLN A 318 -14.09 -18.22 7.86
CA GLN A 318 -14.34 -16.82 8.12
C GLN A 318 -14.42 -16.50 9.61
N ILE A 319 -13.77 -15.42 10.00
CA ILE A 319 -13.91 -14.84 11.33
C ILE A 319 -14.66 -13.52 11.20
N MET A 320 -15.79 -13.38 11.90
CA MET A 320 -16.60 -12.16 11.90
C MET A 320 -16.36 -11.35 13.17
N SER A 321 -16.26 -10.01 13.02
CA SER A 321 -16.34 -9.09 14.15
C SER A 321 -17.78 -8.95 14.63
N THR A 322 -17.96 -8.87 15.94
CA THR A 322 -19.26 -8.64 16.57
C THR A 322 -19.41 -7.22 17.12
N GLU A 323 -18.41 -6.37 16.91
CA GLU A 323 -18.49 -4.99 17.40
C GLU A 323 -19.53 -4.19 16.63
N LYS A 324 -20.42 -3.55 17.40
CA LYS A 324 -21.43 -2.65 16.84
C LYS A 324 -20.82 -1.26 16.69
N THR A 325 -20.89 -0.69 15.49
CA THR A 325 -20.62 0.73 15.25
C THR A 325 -21.47 1.58 16.20
N SER A 326 -20.82 2.44 17.00
CA SER A 326 -21.50 3.35 17.91
C SER A 326 -22.31 4.39 17.12
N VAL A 327 -23.61 4.38 17.29
CA VAL A 327 -24.52 5.40 16.74
C VAL A 327 -24.58 6.56 17.73
N GLY A 328 -24.19 7.77 17.35
CA GLY A 328 -24.44 8.95 18.19
C GLY A 328 -23.45 10.11 18.12
N SER A 329 -22.73 10.28 17.01
CA SER A 329 -21.86 11.44 16.74
C SER A 329 -22.39 12.28 15.59
N ASN A 330 -21.80 13.47 15.35
CA ASN A 330 -21.98 14.19 14.11
C ASN A 330 -21.57 13.27 12.95
N GLY A 331 -22.28 13.33 11.84
CA GLY A 331 -22.04 12.40 10.76
C GLY A 331 -22.26 13.02 9.39
N ILE A 332 -21.56 12.48 8.40
CA ILE A 332 -21.81 12.79 6.99
C ILE A 332 -22.92 11.89 6.51
N SER A 333 -23.95 12.47 5.91
CA SER A 333 -25.01 11.75 5.22
C SER A 333 -25.17 12.21 3.79
N SER A 334 -25.77 11.39 2.95
CA SER A 334 -26.07 11.72 1.57
C SER A 334 -27.57 11.71 1.34
N VAL A 335 -28.07 12.71 0.63
CA VAL A 335 -29.49 12.84 0.26
C VAL A 335 -29.61 12.99 -1.25
N VAL A 336 -30.50 12.23 -1.86
CA VAL A 336 -30.81 12.38 -3.28
C VAL A 336 -31.91 13.43 -3.42
N ILE A 337 -31.61 14.53 -4.11
CA ILE A 337 -32.56 15.62 -4.37
C ILE A 337 -33.46 15.30 -5.58
N GLU A 338 -34.53 16.10 -5.78
CA GLU A 338 -35.52 15.93 -6.87
C GLU A 338 -34.91 15.86 -8.28
N LYS A 339 -33.69 16.39 -8.47
CA LYS A 339 -32.96 16.31 -9.75
C LYS A 339 -32.17 15.00 -9.93
N TYR A 340 -32.33 14.05 -9.01
CA TYR A 340 -31.54 12.80 -8.95
C TYR A 340 -30.03 13.02 -8.74
N GLU A 341 -29.64 14.15 -8.18
CA GLU A 341 -28.25 14.45 -7.79
C GLU A 341 -28.09 14.10 -6.31
N THR A 342 -26.92 13.54 -5.97
CA THR A 342 -26.58 13.26 -4.57
C THR A 342 -25.94 14.48 -3.95
N VAL A 343 -26.52 14.96 -2.87
CA VAL A 343 -26.01 16.09 -2.08
C VAL A 343 -25.49 15.56 -0.75
N LEU A 344 -24.31 15.98 -0.33
CA LEU A 344 -23.74 15.65 0.96
C LEU A 344 -24.17 16.67 2.02
N GLU A 345 -24.44 16.19 3.22
CA GLU A 345 -24.76 17.00 4.38
C GLU A 345 -24.03 16.48 5.63
N ILE A 346 -23.68 17.38 6.55
CA ILE A 346 -23.22 17.01 7.89
C ILE A 346 -24.41 17.16 8.84
N VAL A 347 -24.80 16.06 9.48
CA VAL A 347 -25.81 16.05 10.53
C VAL A 347 -25.14 16.39 11.86
N VAL A 348 -25.65 17.39 12.56
CA VAL A 348 -25.08 17.90 13.81
C VAL A 348 -25.96 17.47 14.99
N LYS A 349 -25.37 17.16 16.14
CA LYS A 349 -26.09 16.73 17.36
C LYS A 349 -27.14 17.75 17.87
N GLU A 350 -26.87 19.02 17.69
CA GLU A 350 -27.71 20.12 18.21
C GLU A 350 -28.18 21.00 17.08
N MET A 351 -29.38 21.59 17.26
CA MET A 351 -29.96 22.50 16.28
C MET A 351 -29.10 23.77 16.12
N ILE A 352 -28.86 24.15 14.88
CA ILE A 352 -28.10 25.34 14.51
C ILE A 352 -29.04 26.56 14.58
N ASP A 353 -28.72 27.53 15.42
CA ASP A 353 -29.38 28.84 15.39
C ASP A 353 -28.65 29.75 14.40
N THR A 354 -29.18 29.88 13.20
CA THR A 354 -28.58 30.69 12.13
C THR A 354 -28.42 32.17 12.52
N LYS A 355 -29.19 32.67 13.51
CA LYS A 355 -29.03 34.04 14.02
C LYS A 355 -27.89 34.19 15.01
N ALA A 356 -27.50 33.09 15.68
CA ALA A 356 -26.40 33.06 16.63
C ALA A 356 -25.07 32.63 15.96
N LEU A 357 -25.13 32.10 14.75
CA LEU A 357 -23.98 31.61 14.03
C LEU A 357 -22.91 32.69 13.80
N LYS A 358 -21.72 32.44 14.27
CA LYS A 358 -20.54 33.29 14.08
C LYS A 358 -19.62 32.71 13.06
N ILE A 359 -19.34 33.45 11.99
CA ILE A 359 -18.40 33.05 10.95
C ILE A 359 -17.08 33.77 11.19
N LEU A 360 -16.00 32.99 11.23
CA LEU A 360 -14.67 33.46 11.56
C LEU A 360 -13.71 33.23 10.40
N THR A 361 -12.86 34.22 10.15
CA THR A 361 -11.68 34.06 9.30
C THR A 361 -10.45 34.24 10.20
N PRO A 362 -9.71 33.15 10.47
CA PRO A 362 -8.52 33.22 11.29
C PRO A 362 -7.43 34.08 10.64
N LYS A 363 -6.62 34.70 11.49
CA LYS A 363 -5.39 35.35 11.03
C LYS A 363 -4.30 34.33 10.85
N GLU A 364 -3.65 34.34 9.71
CA GLU A 364 -2.41 33.62 9.50
C GLU A 364 -1.27 34.33 10.27
N VAL A 365 -0.59 33.58 11.12
CA VAL A 365 0.54 34.09 11.88
C VAL A 365 1.82 33.88 11.08
N LEU A 366 2.41 34.99 10.63
CA LEU A 366 3.73 34.97 10.00
C LEU A 366 4.81 34.96 11.08
N PHE A 367 5.84 34.17 10.86
CA PHE A 367 6.96 34.06 11.79
C PHE A 367 8.30 34.35 11.08
N GLU A 368 9.27 34.82 11.87
CA GLU A 368 10.65 34.93 11.43
C GLU A 368 11.42 33.66 11.82
N GLY A 369 12.30 33.18 10.94
CA GLY A 369 13.17 32.02 11.18
C GLY A 369 12.84 30.80 10.33
N LYS A 370 13.65 29.76 10.50
CA LYS A 370 13.48 28.48 9.80
C LYS A 370 12.61 27.54 10.61
N ARG A 371 11.55 27.02 9.99
CA ARG A 371 10.73 25.90 10.50
C ARG A 371 10.82 24.69 9.60
N GLU A 372 11.75 24.74 8.67
CA GLU A 372 12.02 23.69 7.72
C GLU A 372 12.83 22.58 8.37
N LEU A 373 12.34 21.36 8.24
CA LEU A 373 13.01 20.15 8.69
C LEU A 373 13.34 19.31 7.46
N VAL A 374 14.62 19.30 7.08
CA VAL A 374 15.10 18.43 6.00
C VAL A 374 15.32 17.04 6.59
N MET A 375 14.55 16.06 6.11
CA MET A 375 14.71 14.66 6.48
C MET A 375 15.96 14.12 5.79
N LYS A 376 16.79 13.39 6.55
CA LYS A 376 17.93 12.69 5.96
C LYS A 376 17.49 11.28 5.62
N GLU A 377 17.67 10.93 4.37
CA GLU A 377 17.54 9.54 3.93
C GLU A 377 18.61 8.69 4.63
N LYS A 378 18.20 7.48 5.04
CA LYS A 378 19.16 6.47 5.47
C LYS A 378 19.59 5.68 4.25
N GLU A 379 20.88 5.31 4.18
CA GLU A 379 21.38 4.41 3.14
C GLU A 379 20.51 3.16 3.07
N GLU A 380 20.03 2.84 1.89
CA GLU A 380 19.14 1.71 1.63
C GLU A 380 19.85 0.39 1.90
N MET A 381 19.19 -0.52 2.60
CA MET A 381 19.61 -1.89 2.76
C MET A 381 18.72 -2.82 1.91
N GLY A 382 19.28 -3.44 0.89
CA GLY A 382 18.63 -4.45 0.05
C GLY A 382 18.14 -3.94 -1.31
N ARG A 383 17.67 -4.88 -2.13
CA ARG A 383 17.08 -4.56 -3.44
C ARG A 383 15.69 -4.00 -3.25
N ARG A 384 15.38 -2.95 -4.01
CA ARG A 384 14.06 -2.32 -4.04
C ARG A 384 13.62 -2.11 -5.47
N TYR A 385 12.31 -2.17 -5.65
CA TYR A 385 11.64 -1.99 -6.93
C TYR A 385 10.70 -0.81 -6.82
N TYR A 386 10.99 0.24 -7.57
CA TYR A 386 10.20 1.46 -7.61
C TYR A 386 9.21 1.39 -8.76
N VAL A 387 7.94 1.58 -8.46
CA VAL A 387 6.91 1.64 -9.48
C VAL A 387 6.66 3.09 -9.84
N TYR A 388 7.01 3.46 -11.07
CA TYR A 388 6.72 4.77 -11.63
C TYR A 388 5.42 4.70 -12.42
N GLY A 389 4.44 5.51 -12.01
CA GLY A 389 3.20 5.71 -12.72
C GLY A 389 3.15 7.03 -13.45
N LYS A 390 1.94 7.50 -13.77
CA LYS A 390 1.71 8.73 -14.53
C LYS A 390 2.31 9.98 -13.88
N ASN A 391 2.39 10.00 -12.55
CA ASN A 391 2.73 11.18 -11.77
C ASN A 391 4.05 11.05 -10.99
N GLY A 392 4.81 9.97 -11.19
CA GLY A 392 6.07 9.69 -10.51
C GLY A 392 6.05 8.34 -9.79
N ILE A 393 6.79 8.20 -8.71
CA ILE A 393 6.86 6.96 -7.93
C ILE A 393 5.53 6.78 -7.18
N GLU A 394 4.89 5.63 -7.39
CA GLU A 394 3.60 5.28 -6.79
C GLU A 394 3.71 4.17 -5.73
N GLY A 395 4.83 3.47 -5.66
CA GLY A 395 5.09 2.43 -4.66
C GLY A 395 6.54 1.95 -4.66
N ILE A 396 6.96 1.40 -3.51
CA ILE A 396 8.28 0.81 -3.29
C ILE A 396 8.07 -0.62 -2.77
N PHE A 397 8.67 -1.59 -3.44
CA PHE A 397 8.52 -3.01 -3.15
C PHE A 397 9.88 -3.69 -2.96
N SER A 398 9.93 -4.73 -2.14
CA SER A 398 11.08 -5.65 -2.06
C SER A 398 10.94 -6.84 -3.03
N ASP A 399 9.70 -7.16 -3.41
CA ASP A 399 9.32 -8.27 -4.26
C ASP A 399 9.07 -7.79 -5.70
N PRO A 400 9.81 -8.29 -6.70
CA PRO A 400 9.64 -7.88 -8.09
C PRO A 400 8.28 -8.31 -8.67
N GLY A 401 7.73 -9.45 -8.26
CA GLY A 401 6.43 -9.94 -8.73
C GLY A 401 5.31 -8.99 -8.29
N LYS A 402 5.30 -8.57 -7.03
CA LYS A 402 4.32 -7.60 -6.50
C LYS A 402 4.47 -6.23 -7.16
N ALA A 403 5.71 -5.78 -7.39
CA ALA A 403 5.97 -4.53 -8.11
C ALA A 403 5.41 -4.58 -9.54
N VAL A 404 5.64 -5.69 -10.26
CA VAL A 404 5.11 -5.89 -11.63
C VAL A 404 3.58 -5.97 -11.64
N ILE A 405 2.95 -6.68 -10.70
CA ILE A 405 1.49 -6.75 -10.56
C ILE A 405 0.91 -5.35 -10.34
N TYR A 406 1.51 -4.59 -9.42
CA TYR A 406 1.06 -3.23 -9.14
C TYR A 406 1.21 -2.33 -10.37
N ALA A 407 2.39 -2.34 -11.00
CA ALA A 407 2.66 -1.55 -12.22
C ALA A 407 1.74 -1.95 -13.39
N TYR A 408 1.46 -3.24 -13.54
CA TYR A 408 0.53 -3.74 -14.58
C TYR A 408 -0.87 -3.15 -14.41
N ASN A 409 -1.39 -3.14 -13.19
CA ASN A 409 -2.74 -2.65 -12.87
C ASN A 409 -2.84 -1.11 -12.96
N HIS A 410 -1.74 -0.38 -12.70
CA HIS A 410 -1.72 1.09 -12.67
C HIS A 410 -1.03 1.74 -13.89
N VAL A 411 -0.77 0.95 -14.94
CA VAL A 411 -0.11 1.43 -16.17
C VAL A 411 1.27 2.04 -15.90
N GLY A 412 2.01 1.39 -14.99
CA GLY A 412 3.32 1.86 -14.52
C GLY A 412 4.52 1.22 -15.22
N VAL A 413 5.68 1.55 -14.68
CA VAL A 413 7.00 1.00 -15.04
C VAL A 413 7.69 0.61 -13.74
N VAL A 414 8.41 -0.51 -13.72
CA VAL A 414 9.21 -0.94 -12.57
C VAL A 414 10.68 -0.69 -12.86
N VAL A 415 11.35 -0.03 -11.93
CA VAL A 415 12.80 0.27 -11.96
C VAL A 415 13.40 -0.18 -10.64
N ASP A 416 14.61 -0.71 -10.63
CA ASP A 416 15.30 -1.04 -9.39
C ASP A 416 16.06 0.16 -8.80
N ASN A 417 16.77 -0.06 -7.68
CA ASN A 417 17.55 0.97 -7.01
C ASN A 417 18.87 1.34 -7.74
N GLU A 418 19.25 0.60 -8.78
CA GLU A 418 20.38 0.93 -9.67
C GLU A 418 19.93 1.77 -10.88
N GLY A 419 18.59 1.90 -11.08
CA GLY A 419 17.99 2.64 -12.19
C GLY A 419 17.66 1.75 -13.39
N ASP A 420 17.88 0.44 -13.26
CA ASP A 420 17.61 -0.52 -14.34
C ASP A 420 16.12 -0.79 -14.50
N TYR A 421 15.69 -0.87 -15.76
CA TYR A 421 14.31 -1.21 -16.06
C TYR A 421 14.03 -2.69 -15.83
N ILE A 422 13.21 -2.98 -14.84
CA ILE A 422 12.75 -4.33 -14.55
C ILE A 422 11.55 -4.72 -15.40
N TRP A 423 10.59 -3.82 -15.56
CA TRP A 423 9.39 -4.08 -16.34
C TRP A 423 8.76 -2.80 -16.87
N LYS A 424 8.19 -2.87 -18.09
CA LYS A 424 7.48 -1.73 -18.70
C LYS A 424 6.18 -2.21 -19.33
N ARG A 425 5.11 -1.44 -19.13
CA ARG A 425 3.89 -1.63 -19.91
C ARG A 425 4.03 -0.98 -21.27
N THR A 426 4.74 -1.63 -22.18
CA THR A 426 4.93 -1.19 -23.56
C THR A 426 3.93 -1.88 -24.49
N ALA A 427 3.69 -1.27 -25.66
CA ALA A 427 3.01 -1.97 -26.73
C ALA A 427 3.80 -3.23 -27.10
N ARG A 428 3.21 -4.39 -26.84
CA ARG A 428 3.79 -5.67 -27.21
C ARG A 428 3.81 -5.78 -28.73
N SER A 429 4.88 -6.34 -29.29
CA SER A 429 4.90 -6.72 -30.71
C SER A 429 3.75 -7.71 -30.99
N THR A 430 3.27 -7.75 -32.24
CA THR A 430 2.18 -8.67 -32.62
C THR A 430 2.58 -10.13 -32.50
N ARG A 431 3.86 -10.42 -32.57
CA ARG A 431 4.45 -11.75 -32.39
C ARG A 431 5.92 -11.65 -32.03
N ASN A 432 6.40 -12.55 -31.23
CA ASN A 432 7.82 -12.87 -31.03
C ASN A 432 8.02 -14.36 -30.77
N GLN A 433 9.16 -14.91 -31.14
CA GLN A 433 9.56 -16.26 -30.82
C GLN A 433 11.08 -16.36 -30.75
N ILE A 434 11.60 -16.90 -29.67
CA ILE A 434 13.02 -17.15 -29.44
C ILE A 434 13.40 -18.42 -30.26
N MET A 435 13.81 -18.21 -31.49
CA MET A 435 14.08 -19.30 -32.44
C MET A 435 15.28 -20.16 -32.06
N ALA A 436 16.17 -19.67 -31.20
CA ALA A 436 17.35 -20.40 -30.74
C ALA A 436 17.03 -21.50 -29.70
N ILE A 437 15.80 -21.52 -29.16
CA ILE A 437 15.34 -22.53 -28.22
C ILE A 437 14.59 -23.61 -29.00
N GLU A 438 15.16 -24.81 -29.00
CA GLU A 438 14.59 -26.01 -29.59
C GLU A 438 13.98 -26.92 -28.52
N GLY A 439 13.13 -27.87 -28.95
CA GLY A 439 12.53 -28.84 -28.04
C GLY A 439 13.61 -29.82 -27.51
N GLU A 440 13.62 -30.02 -26.18
CA GLU A 440 14.49 -30.97 -25.50
C GLU A 440 13.64 -31.84 -24.58
N GLN A 441 13.80 -33.16 -24.67
CA GLN A 441 12.96 -34.12 -23.97
C GLN A 441 13.59 -34.57 -22.66
N VAL A 442 12.75 -34.70 -21.63
CA VAL A 442 13.11 -35.29 -20.34
C VAL A 442 13.54 -36.77 -20.54
N THR A 443 14.51 -37.20 -19.75
CA THR A 443 15.04 -38.59 -19.74
C THR A 443 14.92 -39.15 -18.32
N GLU A 444 15.31 -40.41 -18.13
CA GLU A 444 15.34 -41.02 -16.79
C GLU A 444 16.38 -40.39 -15.83
N LEU A 445 17.27 -39.53 -16.34
CA LEU A 445 18.36 -38.92 -15.58
C LEU A 445 18.11 -37.47 -15.22
N ASN A 446 17.02 -36.89 -15.68
CA ASN A 446 16.71 -35.46 -15.46
C ASN A 446 15.20 -35.25 -15.27
N THR A 447 14.84 -34.08 -14.78
CA THR A 447 13.45 -33.65 -14.57
C THR A 447 13.06 -32.58 -15.61
N CYS A 448 11.75 -32.35 -15.79
CA CYS A 448 11.28 -31.26 -16.67
C CYS A 448 11.88 -29.92 -16.27
N LEU A 449 12.00 -29.68 -14.97
CA LEU A 449 12.60 -28.47 -14.42
C LEU A 449 14.09 -28.34 -14.80
N SER A 450 14.89 -29.42 -14.61
CA SER A 450 16.30 -29.36 -14.96
C SER A 450 16.54 -29.22 -16.48
N VAL A 451 15.67 -29.80 -17.31
CA VAL A 451 15.71 -29.61 -18.78
C VAL A 451 15.42 -28.14 -19.13
N CYS A 452 14.40 -27.53 -18.52
CA CYS A 452 14.11 -26.12 -18.73
C CYS A 452 15.28 -25.21 -18.32
N LEU A 453 15.88 -25.44 -17.14
CA LEU A 453 17.03 -24.67 -16.67
C LEU A 453 18.27 -24.87 -17.58
N ASN A 454 18.56 -26.10 -17.96
CA ASN A 454 19.66 -26.39 -18.91
C ASN A 454 19.43 -25.67 -20.25
N THR A 455 18.19 -25.61 -20.72
CA THR A 455 17.83 -24.92 -21.97
C THR A 455 18.04 -23.42 -21.85
N ILE A 456 17.64 -22.79 -20.72
CA ILE A 456 17.93 -21.37 -20.45
C ILE A 456 19.44 -21.11 -20.43
N LEU A 457 20.18 -21.90 -19.65
CA LEU A 457 21.64 -21.73 -19.53
C LEU A 457 22.35 -21.92 -20.87
N LYS A 458 21.95 -22.93 -21.66
CA LYS A 458 22.48 -23.18 -22.99
C LYS A 458 22.20 -22.03 -23.95
N TYR A 459 21.00 -21.43 -23.86
CA TYR A 459 20.62 -20.24 -24.62
C TYR A 459 21.54 -19.06 -24.29
N GLU A 460 21.91 -18.88 -23.02
CA GLU A 460 22.85 -17.84 -22.55
C GLU A 460 24.34 -18.28 -22.69
N GLY A 461 24.61 -19.38 -23.39
CA GLY A 461 25.99 -19.86 -23.66
C GLY A 461 26.67 -20.52 -22.46
N VAL A 462 25.92 -20.91 -21.44
CA VAL A 462 26.45 -21.56 -20.22
C VAL A 462 26.04 -23.02 -20.19
N SER A 463 26.93 -23.89 -19.71
CA SER A 463 26.65 -25.32 -19.50
C SER A 463 26.82 -25.68 -18.03
N ARG A 464 25.79 -26.24 -17.42
CA ARG A 464 25.76 -26.71 -16.03
C ARG A 464 25.00 -28.04 -15.96
N ARG A 465 25.17 -28.77 -14.85
CA ARG A 465 24.35 -29.91 -14.49
C ARG A 465 23.31 -29.50 -13.48
N THR A 466 22.20 -28.95 -13.95
CA THR A 466 21.18 -28.36 -13.08
C THR A 466 20.43 -29.41 -12.26
N GLU A 467 20.31 -30.65 -12.77
CA GLU A 467 19.76 -31.77 -12.02
C GLU A 467 20.54 -32.03 -10.72
N TYR A 468 21.86 -32.00 -10.76
CA TYR A 468 22.70 -32.17 -9.59
C TYR A 468 22.59 -31.01 -8.60
N LEU A 469 22.45 -29.78 -9.11
CA LEU A 469 22.26 -28.58 -8.25
C LEU A 469 20.91 -28.61 -7.56
N LEU A 470 19.85 -29.03 -8.24
CA LEU A 470 18.51 -29.20 -7.66
C LEU A 470 18.49 -30.30 -6.59
N GLU A 471 19.18 -31.45 -6.83
CA GLU A 471 19.34 -32.54 -5.85
C GLU A 471 20.08 -32.07 -4.59
N GLN A 472 20.95 -31.06 -4.70
CA GLN A 472 21.63 -30.44 -3.57
C GLN A 472 20.76 -29.42 -2.82
N GLY A 473 19.50 -29.20 -3.23
CA GLY A 473 18.57 -28.26 -2.61
C GLY A 473 18.74 -26.82 -3.07
N ASN A 474 19.47 -26.56 -4.16
CA ASN A 474 19.51 -25.21 -4.72
C ASN A 474 18.18 -24.86 -5.38
N THR A 475 17.72 -23.61 -5.19
CA THR A 475 16.51 -23.07 -5.84
C THR A 475 16.82 -22.59 -7.26
N ILE A 476 15.78 -22.44 -8.08
CA ILE A 476 15.89 -21.91 -9.45
C ILE A 476 16.58 -20.53 -9.47
N PRO A 477 16.17 -19.54 -8.64
CA PRO A 477 16.85 -18.25 -8.60
C PRO A 477 18.35 -18.40 -8.30
N SER A 478 18.70 -19.19 -7.28
CA SER A 478 20.10 -19.41 -6.90
C SER A 478 20.94 -20.05 -8.04
N ILE A 479 20.37 -21.03 -8.76
CA ILE A 479 21.03 -21.68 -9.89
C ILE A 479 21.28 -20.69 -11.03
N LEU A 480 20.29 -19.87 -11.37
CA LEU A 480 20.41 -18.87 -12.44
C LEU A 480 21.38 -17.75 -12.05
N GLU A 481 21.27 -17.17 -10.84
CA GLU A 481 22.16 -16.11 -10.36
C GLU A 481 23.62 -16.53 -10.28
N THR A 482 23.89 -17.77 -9.85
CA THR A 482 25.26 -18.28 -9.76
C THR A 482 25.85 -18.73 -11.11
N SER A 483 25.00 -19.00 -12.09
CA SER A 483 25.41 -19.51 -13.41
C SER A 483 25.51 -18.44 -14.48
N LEU A 484 24.63 -17.45 -14.45
CA LEU A 484 24.59 -16.34 -15.39
C LEU A 484 25.37 -15.14 -14.85
N LYS A 485 25.99 -14.38 -15.74
CA LYS A 485 26.68 -13.13 -15.41
C LYS A 485 25.80 -11.95 -15.83
N ASP A 486 25.92 -10.87 -15.10
CA ASP A 486 25.28 -9.58 -15.42
C ASP A 486 23.76 -9.72 -15.65
N VAL A 487 23.13 -10.58 -14.86
CA VAL A 487 21.68 -10.77 -14.84
C VAL A 487 21.13 -10.58 -13.44
N GLN A 488 19.90 -10.12 -13.39
CA GLN A 488 19.08 -10.13 -12.19
C GLN A 488 17.94 -11.11 -12.38
N VAL A 489 17.86 -12.11 -11.54
CA VAL A 489 16.77 -13.09 -11.57
C VAL A 489 15.54 -12.52 -10.87
N LEU A 490 14.39 -12.74 -11.47
CA LEU A 490 13.10 -12.21 -11.02
C LEU A 490 12.14 -13.37 -10.76
N ASP A 491 11.65 -13.46 -9.55
CA ASP A 491 10.46 -14.23 -9.22
C ASP A 491 9.23 -13.35 -9.49
N LEU A 492 8.42 -13.76 -10.46
CA LEU A 492 7.23 -13.05 -10.90
C LEU A 492 5.95 -13.84 -10.57
N SER A 493 6.03 -14.71 -9.56
CA SER A 493 4.90 -15.52 -9.13
C SER A 493 3.68 -14.65 -8.78
N GLY A 494 2.50 -15.10 -9.22
CA GLY A 494 1.25 -14.35 -9.12
C GLY A 494 0.99 -13.33 -10.23
N SER A 495 2.00 -12.99 -11.04
CA SER A 495 1.81 -12.10 -12.19
C SER A 495 0.93 -12.75 -13.28
N SER A 496 0.27 -11.92 -14.09
CA SER A 496 -0.50 -12.45 -15.22
C SER A 496 0.42 -12.90 -16.37
N LEU A 497 -0.05 -13.87 -17.18
CA LEU A 497 0.65 -14.25 -18.40
C LEU A 497 0.96 -13.06 -19.30
N ASP A 498 0.02 -12.11 -19.43
CA ASP A 498 0.22 -10.92 -20.25
C ASP A 498 1.39 -10.05 -19.75
N ALA A 499 1.55 -9.94 -18.43
CA ALA A 499 2.67 -9.20 -17.83
C ALA A 499 4.02 -9.85 -18.14
N VAL A 500 4.13 -11.17 -18.03
CA VAL A 500 5.41 -11.88 -18.23
C VAL A 500 5.80 -12.02 -19.69
N LEU A 501 4.86 -11.90 -20.64
CA LEU A 501 5.20 -11.85 -22.07
C LEU A 501 6.02 -10.61 -22.47
N TYR A 502 6.15 -9.63 -21.59
CA TYR A 502 7.11 -8.54 -21.73
C TYR A 502 8.55 -9.07 -21.92
N TYR A 503 8.97 -10.04 -21.12
CA TYR A 503 10.32 -10.62 -21.20
C TYR A 503 10.52 -11.44 -22.47
N VAL A 504 9.52 -12.22 -22.85
CA VAL A 504 9.55 -12.97 -24.12
C VAL A 504 9.66 -12.02 -25.33
N ASN A 505 9.05 -10.82 -25.25
CA ASN A 505 9.18 -9.78 -26.28
C ASN A 505 10.61 -9.21 -26.36
N MET A 506 11.42 -9.37 -25.31
CA MET A 506 12.83 -8.97 -25.23
C MET A 506 13.80 -10.14 -25.47
N ASP A 507 13.32 -11.23 -26.07
CA ASP A 507 14.09 -12.47 -26.29
C ASP A 507 14.63 -13.11 -24.99
N ILE A 508 13.90 -12.97 -23.89
CA ILE A 508 14.20 -13.59 -22.61
C ILE A 508 13.14 -14.67 -22.33
N PRO A 509 13.51 -15.95 -22.18
CA PRO A 509 12.57 -17.02 -21.90
C PRO A 509 12.00 -16.89 -20.48
N VAL A 510 10.72 -17.27 -20.31
CA VAL A 510 10.07 -17.32 -19.01
C VAL A 510 9.85 -18.77 -18.63
N LEU A 511 10.39 -19.17 -17.49
CA LEU A 511 10.15 -20.47 -16.88
C LEU A 511 8.81 -20.42 -16.14
N ALA A 512 7.93 -21.37 -16.43
CA ALA A 512 6.70 -21.59 -15.68
C ALA A 512 6.74 -22.95 -14.99
N THR A 513 6.63 -22.98 -13.67
CA THR A 513 6.49 -24.20 -12.89
C THR A 513 5.02 -24.56 -12.69
N LEU A 514 4.72 -25.85 -12.68
CA LEU A 514 3.37 -26.39 -12.60
C LEU A 514 3.17 -27.15 -11.28
N GLN A 515 1.94 -27.22 -10.79
CA GLN A 515 1.62 -27.87 -9.51
C GLN A 515 1.96 -29.37 -9.46
N ASP A 516 2.03 -30.02 -10.63
CA ASP A 516 2.42 -31.44 -10.73
C ASP A 516 3.95 -31.68 -10.66
N GLY A 517 4.72 -30.64 -10.33
CA GLY A 517 6.19 -30.70 -10.29
C GLY A 517 6.85 -30.61 -11.65
N ASN A 518 6.09 -30.45 -12.73
CA ASN A 518 6.61 -30.23 -14.06
C ASN A 518 6.93 -28.74 -14.29
N ALA A 519 7.63 -28.46 -15.38
CA ALA A 519 7.97 -27.11 -15.79
C ALA A 519 7.98 -27.00 -17.32
N VAL A 520 7.70 -25.80 -17.81
CA VAL A 520 7.75 -25.46 -19.23
C VAL A 520 8.43 -24.11 -19.43
N LEU A 521 8.94 -23.85 -20.64
CA LEU A 521 9.44 -22.52 -21.02
C LEU A 521 8.46 -21.84 -21.98
N ILE A 522 8.09 -20.62 -21.65
CA ILE A 522 7.38 -19.74 -22.57
C ILE A 522 8.45 -19.04 -23.41
N VAL A 523 8.48 -19.36 -24.70
CA VAL A 523 9.55 -18.95 -25.63
C VAL A 523 9.05 -18.12 -26.80
N GLY A 524 7.74 -17.83 -26.85
CA GLY A 524 7.17 -17.01 -27.90
C GLY A 524 5.70 -16.74 -27.72
N PHE A 525 5.16 -15.85 -28.53
CA PHE A 525 3.75 -15.52 -28.58
C PHE A 525 3.34 -14.92 -29.93
N ASN A 526 2.06 -14.93 -30.20
CA ASN A 526 1.37 -14.09 -31.17
C ASN A 526 0.03 -13.62 -30.59
N GLU A 527 -0.82 -12.97 -31.37
CA GLU A 527 -2.12 -12.46 -30.90
C GLU A 527 -3.06 -13.55 -30.34
N LEU A 528 -2.95 -14.78 -30.81
CA LEU A 528 -3.88 -15.88 -30.49
C LEU A 528 -3.24 -16.97 -29.63
N ASN A 529 -1.91 -17.06 -29.56
CA ASN A 529 -1.22 -18.18 -28.94
C ASN A 529 0.03 -17.74 -28.21
N ILE A 530 0.41 -18.52 -27.18
CA ILE A 530 1.81 -18.59 -26.71
C ILE A 530 2.54 -19.74 -27.41
N VAL A 531 3.86 -19.69 -27.38
CA VAL A 531 4.75 -20.78 -27.83
C VAL A 531 5.45 -21.35 -26.60
N VAL A 532 5.28 -22.63 -26.40
CA VAL A 532 5.78 -23.34 -25.21
C VAL A 532 6.77 -24.41 -25.64
N MET A 533 7.93 -24.45 -24.99
CA MET A 533 8.82 -25.61 -25.01
C MET A 533 8.47 -26.51 -23.82
N ASP A 534 8.09 -27.74 -24.10
CA ASP A 534 7.60 -28.68 -23.12
C ASP A 534 8.53 -29.92 -23.08
N PRO A 535 9.26 -30.10 -21.97
CA PRO A 535 10.17 -31.24 -21.83
C PRO A 535 9.48 -32.60 -21.84
N LEU A 536 8.24 -32.73 -21.44
CA LEU A 536 7.49 -33.99 -21.47
C LEU A 536 7.34 -34.51 -22.89
N THR A 537 7.02 -33.61 -23.81
CA THR A 537 6.85 -33.96 -25.22
C THR A 537 8.14 -33.79 -26.04
N GLY A 538 9.15 -33.10 -25.53
CA GLY A 538 10.36 -32.75 -26.25
C GLY A 538 10.13 -31.82 -27.43
N THR A 539 9.04 -31.05 -27.43
CA THR A 539 8.62 -30.24 -28.57
C THR A 539 8.39 -28.78 -28.20
N VAL A 540 8.47 -27.93 -29.22
CA VAL A 540 8.01 -26.52 -29.14
C VAL A 540 6.70 -26.40 -29.90
N TYR A 541 5.63 -26.05 -29.22
CA TYR A 541 4.31 -25.99 -29.82
C TYR A 541 3.55 -24.73 -29.43
N LYS A 542 2.47 -24.43 -30.16
CA LYS A 542 1.57 -23.31 -29.89
C LYS A 542 0.38 -23.78 -29.05
N LYS A 543 0.05 -23.02 -28.01
CA LYS A 543 -1.12 -23.19 -27.15
C LYS A 543 -1.96 -21.91 -27.18
N GLY A 544 -3.28 -22.04 -27.27
CA GLY A 544 -4.20 -20.89 -27.32
C GLY A 544 -3.99 -19.92 -26.16
N MET A 545 -4.05 -18.61 -26.43
CA MET A 545 -3.76 -17.58 -25.41
C MET A 545 -4.68 -17.70 -24.18
N ASN A 546 -6.00 -17.77 -24.42
CA ASN A 546 -6.98 -17.87 -23.34
C ASN A 546 -6.86 -19.19 -22.55
N ASP A 547 -6.69 -20.30 -23.26
CA ASP A 547 -6.48 -21.61 -22.62
C ASP A 547 -5.22 -21.62 -21.78
N SER A 548 -4.16 -20.91 -22.24
CA SER A 548 -2.90 -20.79 -21.53
C SER A 548 -3.01 -19.91 -20.30
N MET A 549 -3.75 -18.80 -20.38
CA MET A 549 -4.03 -17.94 -19.21
C MET A 549 -4.74 -18.72 -18.11
N GLN A 550 -5.76 -19.48 -18.47
CA GLN A 550 -6.50 -20.30 -17.52
C GLN A 550 -5.63 -21.42 -16.94
N TRP A 551 -4.92 -22.15 -17.80
CA TRP A 551 -4.04 -23.25 -17.40
C TRP A 551 -2.93 -22.79 -16.44
N LEU A 552 -2.26 -21.66 -16.73
CA LEU A 552 -1.22 -21.12 -15.86
C LEU A 552 -1.81 -20.57 -14.55
N LEU A 553 -3.00 -19.96 -14.58
CA LEU A 553 -3.70 -19.51 -13.39
C LEU A 553 -4.08 -20.69 -12.47
N GLU A 554 -4.57 -21.77 -13.03
CA GLU A 554 -4.88 -23.01 -12.30
C GLU A 554 -3.63 -23.66 -11.69
N ASN A 555 -2.43 -23.37 -12.23
CA ASN A 555 -1.14 -23.77 -11.71
C ASN A 555 -0.45 -22.68 -10.86
N GLY A 556 -1.19 -21.63 -10.43
CA GLY A 556 -0.70 -20.60 -9.50
C GLY A 556 0.10 -19.46 -10.15
N ASN A 557 0.24 -19.41 -11.48
CA ASN A 557 1.03 -18.38 -12.18
C ASN A 557 2.47 -18.26 -11.63
N HIS A 558 3.14 -19.36 -11.42
CA HIS A 558 4.54 -19.36 -10.96
C HIS A 558 5.50 -19.14 -12.11
N PHE A 559 6.04 -17.93 -12.20
CA PHE A 559 6.95 -17.53 -13.27
C PHE A 559 8.30 -17.09 -12.72
N ILE A 560 9.38 -17.58 -13.32
CA ILE A 560 10.75 -17.13 -13.04
C ILE A 560 11.40 -16.73 -14.36
N THR A 561 12.08 -15.60 -14.36
CA THR A 561 12.82 -15.09 -15.49
C THR A 561 14.00 -14.24 -15.00
N TYR A 562 14.62 -13.47 -15.88
CA TYR A 562 15.72 -12.57 -15.53
C TYR A 562 15.70 -11.34 -16.43
N VAL A 563 16.42 -10.31 -16.00
CA VAL A 563 16.78 -9.15 -16.84
C VAL A 563 18.29 -9.11 -16.98
N ARG A 564 18.78 -8.65 -18.13
CA ARG A 564 20.20 -8.39 -18.33
C ARG A 564 20.49 -6.97 -17.85
N LYS A 565 21.53 -6.83 -17.01
CA LYS A 565 22.00 -5.50 -16.60
C LYS A 565 22.67 -4.83 -17.78
N GLU A 566 22.36 -3.56 -18.02
CA GLU A 566 23.06 -2.80 -19.04
C GLU A 566 24.51 -2.57 -18.57
N GLU A 567 25.52 -2.89 -19.43
CA GLU A 567 26.90 -2.51 -19.15
C GLU A 567 26.99 -0.98 -19.22
N ASP A 568 27.45 -0.34 -18.13
CA ASP A 568 27.72 1.10 -18.06
C ASP A 568 28.83 1.55 -19.07
#